data_d7fc34e05a739aec8c0a203d5d88860d
#
_entry.id   d7fc34e05a739aec8c0a203d5d88860d
#
_cell.length_a   1.000
_cell.length_b   1.000
_cell.length_c   1.000
_cell.angle_alpha   90.00
_cell.angle_beta   90.00
_cell.angle_gamma   90.00
#
_symmetry.space_group_name_H-M   'P 1'
#
loop_
_entity.id
_entity.type
_entity.pdbx_description
1 polymer ?
#
loop_
_entity_poly.entity_id
_entity_poly.type
_entity_poly.pdbx_seq_one_letter_code
_entity_poly.pdbx_strand_id
1 'polypeptide(L)'
;MFFPIDASRADMSWYLKVIEQVATQGHMDALALVDTFGVLSPHAVRYFVRHTRERIKKPLETHFHMDFGMGVANTVIAVAEGAEVIHSTISGIGERAGNAPTEDTLLALLTMYGVDTGIKTERLTKLSRYVRKIGRLAMPANRQIVGDTLFDIESGIIASWYKNAAKDHFLEVFPFHPNLVGQRMPRVVLGKNSGLDSIRIHLDRIRVKATDDQVNDILLRVKAASLKKKGLLDDKEFRRIVKQAVRS
;
A
#
# COMPACT_ATOMS: atom_id res chain seq x y z
N MET A 1 14.24 3.96 26.68
CA MET A 1 13.20 4.77 25.97
C MET A 1 12.04 5.03 26.91
N PHE A 2 11.51 6.26 26.95
CA PHE A 2 10.26 6.59 27.62
C PHE A 2 9.08 6.53 26.62
N PHE A 3 8.01 5.86 27.00
CA PHE A 3 6.88 5.56 26.13
C PHE A 3 5.57 6.02 26.78
N PRO A 4 5.18 7.30 26.64
CA PRO A 4 3.97 7.86 27.24
C PRO A 4 2.72 7.42 26.47
N ILE A 5 2.03 6.40 27.00
CA ILE A 5 0.79 5.91 26.40
C ILE A 5 -0.24 7.01 26.34
N ASP A 6 -0.95 7.13 25.20
CA ASP A 6 -2.04 8.11 24.97
C ASP A 6 -1.60 9.58 25.04
N ALA A 7 -0.33 9.84 24.72
CA ALA A 7 0.22 11.19 24.75
C ALA A 7 -0.51 12.17 23.82
N SER A 8 -1.04 11.69 22.70
CA SER A 8 -1.73 12.52 21.71
C SER A 8 -3.06 13.11 22.19
N ARG A 9 -3.69 12.54 23.23
CA ARG A 9 -4.93 13.03 23.83
C ARG A 9 -4.74 13.70 25.18
N ALA A 10 -3.52 13.74 25.68
CA ALA A 10 -3.21 14.43 26.94
C ALA A 10 -3.26 15.96 26.76
N ASP A 11 -3.50 16.68 27.83
CA ASP A 11 -3.25 18.12 27.83
C ASP A 11 -1.79 18.40 27.49
N MET A 12 -1.55 19.24 26.49
CA MET A 12 -0.20 19.49 25.96
C MET A 12 0.73 20.10 27.03
N SER A 13 0.20 21.03 27.85
CA SER A 13 1.01 21.65 28.89
C SER A 13 1.43 20.66 29.97
N TRP A 14 0.53 19.74 30.31
CA TRP A 14 0.83 18.65 31.26
C TRP A 14 1.81 17.65 30.64
N TYR A 15 1.57 17.22 29.40
CA TYR A 15 2.47 16.30 28.67
C TYR A 15 3.90 16.84 28.62
N LEU A 16 4.07 18.12 28.24
CA LEU A 16 5.40 18.75 28.14
C LEU A 16 6.13 18.80 29.50
N LYS A 17 5.40 19.07 30.58
CA LYS A 17 5.98 19.03 31.95
C LYS A 17 6.44 17.61 32.32
N VAL A 18 5.62 16.60 32.04
CA VAL A 18 5.95 15.20 32.37
C VAL A 18 7.20 14.73 31.62
N ILE A 19 7.27 14.95 30.30
CA ILE A 19 8.44 14.52 29.53
C ILE A 19 9.72 15.26 29.94
N GLU A 20 9.61 16.55 30.29
CA GLU A 20 10.75 17.34 30.79
C GLU A 20 11.23 16.82 32.14
N GLN A 21 10.32 16.49 33.05
CA GLN A 21 10.67 15.85 34.34
C GLN A 21 11.36 14.51 34.14
N VAL A 22 10.82 13.64 33.28
CA VAL A 22 11.44 12.34 32.99
C VAL A 22 12.82 12.50 32.33
N ALA A 23 12.98 13.49 31.45
CA ALA A 23 14.25 13.74 30.78
C ALA A 23 15.34 14.28 31.73
N THR A 24 14.97 15.03 32.76
CA THR A 24 15.91 15.70 33.68
C THR A 24 16.15 14.93 34.98
N GLN A 25 15.14 14.27 35.51
CA GLN A 25 15.17 13.56 36.81
C GLN A 25 15.18 12.04 36.68
N GLY A 26 14.83 11.50 35.52
CA GLY A 26 14.78 10.08 35.22
C GLY A 26 15.88 9.64 34.24
N HIS A 27 15.88 8.35 33.89
CA HIS A 27 16.75 7.78 32.86
C HIS A 27 15.98 7.56 31.57
N MET A 28 16.10 8.52 30.64
CA MET A 28 15.50 8.47 29.33
C MET A 28 16.56 8.66 28.25
N ASP A 29 16.81 7.61 27.43
CA ASP A 29 17.72 7.70 26.29
C ASP A 29 17.01 8.26 25.06
N ALA A 30 15.71 7.95 24.88
CA ALA A 30 14.87 8.38 23.78
C ALA A 30 13.42 8.53 24.24
N LEU A 31 12.64 9.36 23.53
CA LEU A 31 11.22 9.59 23.78
C LEU A 31 10.40 9.09 22.58
N ALA A 32 9.42 8.21 22.83
CA ALA A 32 8.43 7.85 21.84
C ALA A 32 7.31 8.89 21.76
N LEU A 33 7.01 9.34 20.56
CA LEU A 33 5.82 10.12 20.23
C LEU A 33 4.68 9.14 20.00
N VAL A 34 3.77 9.02 20.96
CA VAL A 34 2.78 7.93 20.95
C VAL A 34 1.38 8.46 20.64
N ASP A 35 0.85 8.06 19.49
CA ASP A 35 -0.56 8.23 19.11
C ASP A 35 -1.29 6.90 19.26
N THR A 36 -1.59 6.55 20.49
CA THR A 36 -2.16 5.25 20.88
C THR A 36 -3.46 4.93 20.18
N PHE A 37 -4.29 5.91 19.91
CA PHE A 37 -5.61 5.72 19.28
C PHE A 37 -5.67 6.25 17.85
N GLY A 38 -4.54 6.59 17.24
CA GLY A 38 -4.46 7.02 15.85
C GLY A 38 -5.28 8.27 15.53
N VAL A 39 -5.42 9.19 16.50
CA VAL A 39 -6.31 10.36 16.42
C VAL A 39 -5.64 11.64 15.93
N LEU A 40 -4.32 11.67 15.83
CA LEU A 40 -3.61 12.83 15.32
C LEU A 40 -3.90 13.05 13.83
N SER A 41 -4.26 14.26 13.49
CA SER A 41 -4.25 14.69 12.10
C SER A 41 -2.82 15.01 11.64
N PRO A 42 -2.51 14.95 10.34
CA PRO A 42 -1.21 15.34 9.80
C PRO A 42 -0.77 16.77 10.19
N HIS A 43 -1.70 17.69 10.36
CA HIS A 43 -1.41 19.04 10.83
C HIS A 43 -1.02 19.07 12.32
N ALA A 44 -1.70 18.28 13.14
CA ALA A 44 -1.43 18.20 14.57
C ALA A 44 -0.08 17.54 14.88
N VAL A 45 0.37 16.60 14.04
CA VAL A 45 1.69 15.95 14.21
C VAL A 45 2.82 16.97 14.19
N ARG A 46 2.80 17.93 13.28
CA ARG A 46 3.84 18.99 13.24
C ARG A 46 3.90 19.76 14.54
N TYR A 47 2.74 20.16 15.05
CA TYR A 47 2.64 20.86 16.32
C TYR A 47 3.20 19.99 17.46
N PHE A 48 2.76 18.74 17.53
CA PHE A 48 3.17 17.79 18.57
C PHE A 48 4.68 17.54 18.57
N VAL A 49 5.29 17.28 17.39
CA VAL A 49 6.72 17.05 17.26
C VAL A 49 7.52 18.30 17.62
N ARG A 50 7.16 19.48 17.09
CA ARG A 50 7.89 20.73 17.31
C ARG A 50 7.91 21.12 18.77
N HIS A 51 6.77 21.14 19.45
CA HIS A 51 6.72 21.47 20.86
C HIS A 51 7.42 20.46 21.76
N THR A 52 7.37 19.18 21.40
CA THR A 52 8.19 18.17 22.09
C THR A 52 9.69 18.42 21.88
N ARG A 53 10.12 18.73 20.65
CA ARG A 53 11.53 18.98 20.32
C ARG A 53 12.09 20.26 20.99
N GLU A 54 11.26 21.25 21.21
CA GLU A 54 11.64 22.45 21.96
C GLU A 54 12.06 22.11 23.41
N ARG A 55 11.40 21.13 24.02
CA ARG A 55 11.63 20.72 25.41
C ARG A 55 12.66 19.61 25.55
N ILE A 56 12.69 18.67 24.62
CA ILE A 56 13.49 17.44 24.70
C ILE A 56 14.57 17.42 23.62
N LYS A 57 15.83 17.29 24.05
CA LYS A 57 16.99 17.16 23.17
C LYS A 57 17.46 15.70 23.00
N LYS A 58 16.66 14.75 23.45
CA LYS A 58 16.87 13.32 23.24
C LYS A 58 16.29 12.88 21.88
N PRO A 59 16.74 11.74 21.32
CA PRO A 59 16.14 11.16 20.13
C PRO A 59 14.63 10.99 20.27
N LEU A 60 13.89 11.33 19.20
CA LEU A 60 12.45 11.13 19.12
C LEU A 60 12.14 9.92 18.25
N GLU A 61 11.23 9.08 18.73
CA GLU A 61 10.78 7.87 18.04
C GLU A 61 9.28 7.98 17.76
N THR A 62 8.79 7.47 16.64
CA THR A 62 7.36 7.52 16.31
C THR A 62 6.68 6.20 16.65
N HIS A 63 5.48 6.25 17.26
CA HIS A 63 4.64 5.08 17.46
C HIS A 63 3.18 5.45 17.21
N PHE A 64 2.74 5.32 15.96
CA PHE A 64 1.43 5.79 15.52
C PHE A 64 0.56 4.64 15.05
N HIS A 65 -0.71 4.67 15.52
CA HIS A 65 -1.73 3.71 15.12
C HIS A 65 -2.52 4.18 13.90
N MET A 66 -3.29 3.23 13.31
CA MET A 66 -3.96 3.40 12.01
C MET A 66 -5.47 3.60 12.13
N ASP A 67 -6.01 3.91 13.32
CA ASP A 67 -7.46 3.90 13.56
C ASP A 67 -8.23 4.82 12.61
N PHE A 68 -7.67 5.96 12.24
CA PHE A 68 -8.21 6.86 11.20
C PHE A 68 -7.42 6.82 9.88
N GLY A 69 -6.58 5.81 9.66
CA GLY A 69 -5.81 5.64 8.43
C GLY A 69 -4.62 6.60 8.26
N MET A 70 -4.31 7.43 9.26
CA MET A 70 -3.31 8.50 9.14
C MET A 70 -1.90 8.11 9.61
N GLY A 71 -1.71 6.93 10.18
CA GLY A 71 -0.44 6.55 10.82
C GLY A 71 0.78 6.63 9.89
N VAL A 72 0.66 6.26 8.62
CA VAL A 72 1.77 6.39 7.64
C VAL A 72 2.10 7.86 7.38
N ALA A 73 1.09 8.67 7.07
CA ALA A 73 1.29 10.11 6.81
C ALA A 73 1.89 10.80 8.04
N ASN A 74 1.37 10.49 9.22
CA ASN A 74 1.86 11.03 10.49
C ASN A 74 3.31 10.64 10.77
N THR A 75 3.67 9.38 10.52
CA THR A 75 5.05 8.88 10.69
C THR A 75 6.01 9.63 9.77
N VAL A 76 5.67 9.76 8.49
CA VAL A 76 6.51 10.46 7.50
C VAL A 76 6.67 11.93 7.85
N ILE A 77 5.60 12.60 8.28
CA ILE A 77 5.65 14.00 8.74
C ILE A 77 6.51 14.14 10.00
N ALA A 78 6.36 13.24 10.97
CA ALA A 78 7.17 13.28 12.17
C ALA A 78 8.67 13.12 11.89
N VAL A 79 9.06 12.26 10.95
CA VAL A 79 10.43 12.13 10.46
C VAL A 79 10.91 13.42 9.79
N ALA A 80 10.08 14.04 8.95
CA ALA A 80 10.39 15.31 8.32
C ALA A 80 10.55 16.46 9.34
N GLU A 81 9.90 16.36 10.49
CA GLU A 81 10.03 17.31 11.62
C GLU A 81 11.12 16.90 12.62
N GLY A 82 11.91 15.86 12.31
CA GLY A 82 13.12 15.48 13.06
C GLY A 82 12.99 14.29 14.00
N ALA A 83 11.97 13.44 13.86
CA ALA A 83 11.99 12.14 14.52
C ALA A 83 13.02 11.22 13.84
N GLU A 84 13.79 10.49 14.64
CA GLU A 84 14.97 9.74 14.17
C GLU A 84 14.67 8.23 14.03
N VAL A 85 13.68 7.72 14.75
CA VAL A 85 13.34 6.29 14.76
C VAL A 85 11.86 6.08 14.47
N ILE A 86 11.58 5.07 13.66
CA ILE A 86 10.21 4.71 13.27
C ILE A 86 9.84 3.37 13.89
N HIS A 87 8.78 3.34 14.69
CA HIS A 87 8.11 2.10 15.07
C HIS A 87 7.05 1.79 14.02
N SER A 88 7.23 0.68 13.35
CA SER A 88 6.30 0.19 12.34
C SER A 88 6.16 -1.32 12.43
N THR A 89 5.09 -1.86 11.85
CA THR A 89 4.86 -3.31 11.85
C THR A 89 4.63 -3.82 10.44
N ILE A 90 5.10 -5.03 10.17
CA ILE A 90 4.88 -5.65 8.87
C ILE A 90 3.38 -5.81 8.62
N SER A 91 2.92 -5.30 7.49
CA SER A 91 1.50 -5.28 7.08
C SER A 91 0.58 -4.50 8.02
N GLY A 92 1.14 -3.68 8.90
CA GLY A 92 0.37 -2.88 9.85
C GLY A 92 -0.26 -3.70 10.99
N ILE A 93 0.27 -4.88 11.28
CA ILE A 93 -0.26 -5.75 12.35
C ILE A 93 -0.14 -5.03 13.70
N GLY A 94 -1.22 -5.00 14.49
CA GLY A 94 -1.23 -4.36 15.80
C GLY A 94 -2.64 -4.30 16.39
N GLU A 95 -2.75 -3.64 17.52
CA GLU A 95 -4.02 -3.43 18.20
C GLU A 95 -5.03 -2.65 17.34
N ARG A 96 -6.29 -3.04 17.37
CA ARG A 96 -7.43 -2.44 16.65
C ARG A 96 -7.18 -2.37 15.12
N ALA A 97 -6.96 -1.17 14.54
CA ALA A 97 -6.63 -0.98 13.14
C ALA A 97 -5.12 -1.19 12.83
N GLY A 98 -4.31 -1.49 13.86
CA GLY A 98 -2.89 -1.74 13.75
C GLY A 98 -2.01 -0.49 13.85
N ASN A 99 -0.73 -0.68 13.52
CA ASN A 99 0.29 0.37 13.52
C ASN A 99 0.61 0.84 12.10
N ALA A 100 1.40 1.90 11.98
CA ALA A 100 1.94 2.33 10.69
C ALA A 100 2.62 1.13 9.99
N PRO A 101 2.15 0.71 8.80
CA PRO A 101 2.75 -0.42 8.08
C PRO A 101 4.16 -0.09 7.61
N THR A 102 5.08 -1.02 7.82
CA THR A 102 6.48 -0.88 7.41
C THR A 102 6.60 -0.65 5.91
N GLU A 103 5.88 -1.43 5.12
CA GLU A 103 5.94 -1.39 3.65
C GLU A 103 5.50 -0.03 3.10
N ASP A 104 4.37 0.48 3.60
CA ASP A 104 3.80 1.76 3.15
C ASP A 104 4.71 2.92 3.57
N THR A 105 5.22 2.87 4.80
CA THR A 105 6.09 3.92 5.36
C THR A 105 7.43 3.99 4.63
N LEU A 106 8.09 2.84 4.41
CA LEU A 106 9.37 2.78 3.71
C LEU A 106 9.24 3.23 2.26
N LEU A 107 8.17 2.78 1.57
CA LEU A 107 8.00 3.17 0.17
C LEU A 107 7.63 4.64 0.02
N ALA A 108 6.83 5.21 0.92
CA ALA A 108 6.55 6.65 0.94
C ALA A 108 7.83 7.47 1.16
N LEU A 109 8.68 7.10 2.12
CA LEU A 109 9.97 7.75 2.36
C LEU A 109 10.86 7.69 1.11
N LEU A 110 10.98 6.52 0.49
CA LEU A 110 11.83 6.33 -0.67
C LEU A 110 11.32 7.09 -1.91
N THR A 111 10.03 6.93 -2.26
CA THR A 111 9.52 7.43 -3.55
C THR A 111 9.03 8.86 -3.52
N MET A 112 8.49 9.33 -2.39
CA MET A 112 7.93 10.68 -2.28
C MET A 112 8.94 11.68 -1.68
N TYR A 113 9.87 11.21 -0.85
CA TYR A 113 10.81 12.06 -0.12
C TYR A 113 12.27 11.81 -0.49
N GLY A 114 12.57 10.79 -1.30
CA GLY A 114 13.94 10.45 -1.70
C GLY A 114 14.82 9.94 -0.55
N VAL A 115 14.22 9.47 0.54
CA VAL A 115 14.95 8.96 1.71
C VAL A 115 15.18 7.47 1.54
N ASP A 116 16.42 7.09 1.29
CA ASP A 116 16.85 5.69 1.30
C ASP A 116 17.24 5.27 2.73
N THR A 117 16.49 4.33 3.27
CA THR A 117 16.71 3.77 4.61
C THR A 117 17.72 2.61 4.61
N GLY A 118 18.27 2.22 3.47
CA GLY A 118 19.16 1.06 3.31
C GLY A 118 18.43 -0.30 3.42
N ILE A 119 17.10 -0.31 3.57
CA ILE A 119 16.30 -1.54 3.65
C ILE A 119 16.04 -2.06 2.25
N LYS A 120 16.20 -3.38 2.06
CA LYS A 120 15.96 -4.09 0.80
C LYS A 120 14.45 -4.17 0.50
N THR A 121 13.91 -3.10 -0.08
CA THR A 121 12.45 -2.96 -0.33
C THR A 121 11.91 -4.06 -1.26
N GLU A 122 12.73 -4.59 -2.18
CA GLU A 122 12.36 -5.71 -3.05
C GLU A 122 12.00 -7.01 -2.30
N ARG A 123 12.23 -7.06 -0.99
CA ARG A 123 11.85 -8.19 -0.13
C ARG A 123 10.52 -7.99 0.60
N LEU A 124 9.93 -6.81 0.56
CA LEU A 124 8.75 -6.44 1.36
C LEU A 124 7.55 -7.35 1.10
N THR A 125 7.22 -7.64 -0.16
CA THR A 125 6.11 -8.55 -0.50
C THR A 125 6.33 -9.96 0.05
N LYS A 126 7.54 -10.48 -0.07
CA LYS A 126 7.89 -11.81 0.47
C LYS A 126 7.80 -11.84 1.99
N LEU A 127 8.30 -10.79 2.65
CA LEU A 127 8.24 -10.65 4.10
C LEU A 127 6.80 -10.56 4.59
N SER A 128 5.98 -9.71 3.98
CA SER A 128 4.55 -9.58 4.30
C SER A 128 3.82 -10.92 4.18
N ARG A 129 4.02 -11.65 3.08
CA ARG A 129 3.42 -12.99 2.91
C ARG A 129 3.88 -13.98 3.97
N TYR A 130 5.16 -13.94 4.33
CA TYR A 130 5.69 -14.82 5.37
C TYR A 130 5.07 -14.52 6.74
N VAL A 131 5.04 -13.25 7.16
CA VAL A 131 4.46 -12.83 8.45
C VAL A 131 2.97 -13.18 8.52
N ARG A 132 2.22 -12.91 7.44
CA ARG A 132 0.80 -13.28 7.36
C ARG A 132 0.56 -14.79 7.47
N LYS A 133 1.43 -15.58 6.84
CA LYS A 133 1.35 -17.06 6.92
C LYS A 133 1.55 -17.56 8.35
N ILE A 134 2.59 -17.11 9.04
CA ILE A 134 2.86 -17.56 10.42
C ILE A 134 1.84 -17.01 11.41
N GLY A 135 1.38 -15.77 11.23
CA GLY A 135 0.34 -15.14 12.05
C GLY A 135 -1.09 -15.59 11.70
N ARG A 136 -1.29 -16.38 10.63
CA ARG A 136 -2.62 -16.79 10.12
C ARG A 136 -3.54 -15.59 9.87
N LEU A 137 -2.99 -14.51 9.33
CA LEU A 137 -3.69 -13.24 9.13
C LEU A 137 -4.20 -13.12 7.71
N ALA A 138 -5.48 -12.83 7.56
CA ALA A 138 -6.08 -12.43 6.30
C ALA A 138 -5.76 -10.95 6.01
N MET A 139 -5.57 -10.63 4.73
CA MET A 139 -5.36 -9.27 4.27
C MET A 139 -6.14 -9.04 2.97
N PRO A 140 -6.72 -7.85 2.75
CA PRO A 140 -7.36 -7.53 1.49
C PRO A 140 -6.38 -7.70 0.32
N ALA A 141 -6.87 -8.30 -0.77
CA ALA A 141 -6.02 -8.58 -1.93
C ALA A 141 -5.50 -7.30 -2.62
N ASN A 142 -6.20 -6.18 -2.46
CA ASN A 142 -5.84 -4.84 -2.95
C ASN A 142 -5.11 -3.98 -1.91
N ARG A 143 -4.58 -4.60 -0.84
CA ARG A 143 -3.78 -3.88 0.17
C ARG A 143 -2.65 -3.10 -0.51
N GLN A 144 -2.40 -1.88 -0.06
CA GLN A 144 -1.32 -1.03 -0.57
C GLN A 144 0.01 -1.79 -0.52
N ILE A 145 0.88 -1.51 -1.45
CA ILE A 145 2.26 -1.98 -1.61
C ILE A 145 2.38 -3.50 -1.80
N VAL A 146 1.78 -4.33 -0.95
CA VAL A 146 2.01 -5.78 -0.86
C VAL A 146 0.79 -6.64 -1.17
N GLY A 147 -0.34 -6.05 -1.58
CA GLY A 147 -1.55 -6.76 -1.95
C GLY A 147 -1.40 -7.60 -3.22
N ASP A 148 -1.97 -8.80 -3.23
CA ASP A 148 -1.76 -9.78 -4.30
C ASP A 148 -2.39 -9.37 -5.65
N THR A 149 -3.35 -8.43 -5.64
CA THR A 149 -4.03 -7.91 -6.85
C THR A 149 -3.70 -6.45 -7.17
N LEU A 150 -2.71 -5.86 -6.48
CA LEU A 150 -2.39 -4.43 -6.63
C LEU A 150 -2.04 -4.05 -8.08
N PHE A 151 -1.42 -4.97 -8.82
CA PHE A 151 -1.02 -4.79 -10.22
C PHE A 151 -1.92 -5.55 -11.20
N ASP A 152 -3.18 -5.83 -10.83
CA ASP A 152 -4.19 -6.38 -11.74
C ASP A 152 -4.94 -5.25 -12.42
N ILE A 153 -5.09 -5.34 -13.74
CA ILE A 153 -5.76 -4.35 -14.60
C ILE A 153 -7.04 -4.98 -15.12
N GLU A 154 -8.21 -4.55 -14.64
CA GLU A 154 -9.50 -4.96 -15.19
C GLU A 154 -10.08 -3.91 -16.15
N SER A 155 -9.90 -2.62 -15.85
CA SER A 155 -10.44 -1.53 -16.66
C SER A 155 -9.90 -1.55 -18.09
N GLY A 156 -10.79 -1.48 -19.09
CA GLY A 156 -10.42 -1.43 -20.50
C GLY A 156 -9.59 -0.20 -20.86
N ILE A 157 -9.84 0.95 -20.25
CA ILE A 157 -9.06 2.18 -20.46
C ILE A 157 -7.63 1.99 -19.99
N ILE A 158 -7.44 1.45 -18.79
CA ILE A 158 -6.12 1.21 -18.22
C ILE A 158 -5.39 0.10 -18.98
N ALA A 159 -6.10 -0.94 -19.45
CA ALA A 159 -5.53 -2.01 -20.26
C ALA A 159 -5.00 -1.47 -21.61
N SER A 160 -5.73 -0.54 -22.26
CA SER A 160 -5.27 0.14 -23.46
C SER A 160 -4.04 1.00 -23.17
N TRP A 161 -4.06 1.77 -22.10
CA TRP A 161 -2.92 2.60 -21.70
C TRP A 161 -1.69 1.74 -21.37
N TYR A 162 -1.87 0.68 -20.60
CA TYR A 162 -0.80 -0.28 -20.29
C TYR A 162 -0.18 -0.89 -21.56
N LYS A 163 -1.01 -1.34 -22.51
CA LYS A 163 -0.57 -1.90 -23.78
C LYS A 163 0.29 -0.93 -24.58
N ASN A 164 -0.08 0.36 -24.61
CA ASN A 164 0.52 1.36 -25.49
C ASN A 164 1.72 2.09 -24.84
N ALA A 165 1.73 2.30 -23.53
CA ALA A 165 2.73 3.12 -22.85
C ALA A 165 3.69 2.32 -21.93
N ALA A 166 3.25 1.22 -21.33
CA ALA A 166 4.01 0.61 -20.24
C ALA A 166 5.38 0.02 -20.64
N LYS A 167 5.61 -0.29 -21.92
CA LYS A 167 6.88 -0.80 -22.38
C LYS A 167 8.02 0.21 -22.19
N ASP A 168 7.76 1.46 -22.56
CA ASP A 168 8.78 2.52 -22.57
C ASP A 168 8.55 3.57 -21.44
N HIS A 169 7.31 3.67 -20.93
CA HIS A 169 6.87 4.66 -19.96
C HIS A 169 6.03 4.05 -18.83
N PHE A 170 6.60 3.06 -18.13
CA PHE A 170 5.88 2.28 -17.10
C PHE A 170 5.25 3.16 -16.00
N LEU A 171 5.97 4.19 -15.56
CA LEU A 171 5.53 5.08 -14.49
C LEU A 171 4.39 6.04 -14.88
N GLU A 172 4.06 6.15 -16.16
CA GLU A 172 2.83 6.86 -16.58
C GLU A 172 1.57 6.06 -16.22
N VAL A 173 1.69 4.72 -16.11
CA VAL A 173 0.56 3.83 -15.84
C VAL A 173 0.50 3.40 -14.37
N PHE A 174 1.65 3.33 -13.69
CA PHE A 174 1.77 2.90 -12.31
C PHE A 174 2.62 3.86 -11.49
N PRO A 175 2.30 4.05 -10.19
CA PRO A 175 3.01 5.00 -9.32
C PRO A 175 4.44 4.56 -8.98
N PHE A 176 4.76 3.27 -9.12
CA PHE A 176 6.09 2.71 -8.93
C PHE A 176 6.22 1.36 -9.66
N HIS A 177 7.47 0.94 -9.91
CA HIS A 177 7.73 -0.34 -10.57
C HIS A 177 7.55 -1.51 -9.57
N PRO A 178 6.85 -2.60 -9.95
CA PRO A 178 6.56 -3.72 -9.04
C PRO A 178 7.80 -4.37 -8.43
N ASN A 179 8.91 -4.42 -9.17
CA ASN A 179 10.18 -4.99 -8.67
C ASN A 179 10.71 -4.26 -7.44
N LEU A 180 10.39 -2.97 -7.28
CA LEU A 180 10.81 -2.17 -6.13
C LEU A 180 10.35 -2.77 -4.80
N VAL A 181 9.24 -3.50 -4.82
CA VAL A 181 8.66 -4.13 -3.62
C VAL A 181 8.56 -5.65 -3.74
N GLY A 182 9.18 -6.24 -4.76
CA GLY A 182 9.16 -7.68 -5.02
C GLY A 182 7.79 -8.22 -5.45
N GLN A 183 6.98 -7.38 -6.09
CA GLN A 183 5.71 -7.77 -6.71
C GLN A 183 5.93 -8.29 -8.13
N ARG A 184 4.97 -9.07 -8.62
CA ARG A 184 4.92 -9.49 -10.01
C ARG A 184 4.58 -8.32 -10.95
N MET A 185 4.99 -8.44 -12.20
CA MET A 185 4.57 -7.50 -13.24
C MET A 185 3.04 -7.47 -13.38
N PRO A 186 2.48 -6.34 -13.84
CA PRO A 186 1.06 -6.19 -14.07
C PRO A 186 0.51 -7.27 -14.99
N ARG A 187 -0.74 -7.62 -14.77
CA ARG A 187 -1.48 -8.50 -15.68
C ARG A 187 -2.88 -7.93 -15.94
N VAL A 188 -3.30 -7.98 -17.17
CA VAL A 188 -4.68 -7.69 -17.54
C VAL A 188 -5.53 -8.88 -17.10
N VAL A 189 -6.57 -8.61 -16.35
CA VAL A 189 -7.56 -9.60 -15.91
C VAL A 189 -8.89 -9.37 -16.63
N LEU A 190 -9.72 -10.42 -16.73
CA LEU A 190 -10.97 -10.35 -17.48
C LEU A 190 -12.17 -10.31 -16.54
N GLY A 191 -12.97 -9.25 -16.66
CA GLY A 191 -14.15 -9.02 -15.85
C GLY A 191 -15.18 -8.12 -16.56
N LYS A 192 -16.14 -7.65 -15.79
CA LYS A 192 -17.21 -6.78 -16.30
C LYS A 192 -16.71 -5.42 -16.83
N ASN A 193 -15.55 -4.94 -16.36
CA ASN A 193 -14.94 -3.68 -16.76
C ASN A 193 -13.95 -3.81 -17.92
N SER A 194 -13.72 -5.02 -18.45
CA SER A 194 -12.81 -5.27 -19.58
C SER A 194 -13.22 -4.46 -20.82
N GLY A 195 -12.22 -4.08 -21.64
CA GLY A 195 -12.37 -3.42 -22.93
C GLY A 195 -11.82 -4.27 -24.08
N LEU A 196 -11.87 -3.74 -25.30
CA LEU A 196 -11.39 -4.44 -26.50
C LEU A 196 -9.90 -4.81 -26.39
N ASP A 197 -9.07 -3.89 -25.88
CA ASP A 197 -7.64 -4.18 -25.70
C ASP A 197 -7.38 -5.25 -24.64
N SER A 198 -8.24 -5.36 -23.61
CA SER A 198 -8.16 -6.49 -22.68
C SER A 198 -8.32 -7.82 -23.41
N ILE A 199 -9.26 -7.90 -24.35
CA ILE A 199 -9.50 -9.11 -25.15
C ILE A 199 -8.35 -9.36 -26.10
N ARG A 200 -7.87 -8.34 -26.82
CA ARG A 200 -6.73 -8.47 -27.75
C ARG A 200 -5.46 -8.97 -27.04
N ILE A 201 -5.13 -8.40 -25.87
CA ILE A 201 -3.99 -8.84 -25.04
C ILE A 201 -4.11 -10.33 -24.69
N HIS A 202 -5.30 -10.79 -24.32
CA HIS A 202 -5.50 -12.20 -23.98
C HIS A 202 -5.50 -13.11 -25.21
N LEU A 203 -6.03 -12.68 -26.37
CA LEU A 203 -5.98 -13.41 -27.62
C LEU A 203 -4.53 -13.59 -28.10
N ASP A 204 -3.71 -12.53 -28.04
CA ASP A 204 -2.28 -12.57 -28.37
C ASP A 204 -1.55 -13.59 -27.48
N ARG A 205 -1.82 -13.58 -26.17
CA ARG A 205 -1.24 -14.51 -25.20
C ARG A 205 -1.55 -15.98 -25.53
N ILE A 206 -2.75 -16.26 -26.02
CA ILE A 206 -3.15 -17.63 -26.43
C ILE A 206 -2.90 -17.93 -27.91
N ARG A 207 -2.34 -16.94 -28.65
CA ARG A 207 -2.00 -17.04 -30.08
C ARG A 207 -3.20 -17.35 -30.98
N VAL A 208 -4.34 -16.74 -30.70
CA VAL A 208 -5.56 -16.83 -31.51
C VAL A 208 -5.81 -15.52 -32.24
N LYS A 209 -5.98 -15.59 -33.56
CA LYS A 209 -6.43 -14.46 -34.38
C LYS A 209 -7.95 -14.40 -34.40
N ALA A 210 -8.50 -13.20 -34.30
CA ALA A 210 -9.96 -12.93 -34.38
C ALA A 210 -10.19 -11.64 -35.16
N THR A 211 -11.32 -11.57 -35.86
CA THR A 211 -11.77 -10.34 -36.50
C THR A 211 -12.27 -9.34 -35.44
N ASP A 212 -12.45 -8.07 -35.81
CA ASP A 212 -12.96 -7.06 -34.89
C ASP A 212 -14.37 -7.40 -34.37
N ASP A 213 -15.22 -7.97 -35.22
CA ASP A 213 -16.57 -8.44 -34.82
C ASP A 213 -16.47 -9.58 -33.80
N GLN A 214 -15.55 -10.53 -34.02
CA GLN A 214 -15.31 -11.60 -33.06
C GLN A 214 -14.73 -11.10 -31.74
N VAL A 215 -13.84 -10.11 -31.76
CA VAL A 215 -13.33 -9.45 -30.53
C VAL A 215 -14.45 -8.79 -29.76
N ASN A 216 -15.37 -8.11 -30.46
CA ASN A 216 -16.55 -7.51 -29.85
C ASN A 216 -17.48 -8.58 -29.22
N ASP A 217 -17.79 -9.66 -29.95
CA ASP A 217 -18.61 -10.76 -29.40
C ASP A 217 -17.96 -11.41 -28.18
N ILE A 218 -16.64 -11.67 -28.23
CA ILE A 218 -15.88 -12.19 -27.08
C ILE A 218 -15.98 -11.24 -25.90
N LEU A 219 -15.83 -9.93 -26.11
CA LEU A 219 -15.94 -8.93 -25.04
C LEU A 219 -17.32 -8.97 -24.37
N LEU A 220 -18.40 -9.00 -25.16
CA LEU A 220 -19.77 -9.06 -24.61
C LEU A 220 -19.98 -10.34 -23.79
N ARG A 221 -19.53 -11.49 -24.29
CA ARG A 221 -19.59 -12.78 -23.55
C ARG A 221 -18.76 -12.78 -22.28
N VAL A 222 -17.56 -12.19 -22.29
CA VAL A 222 -16.71 -12.04 -21.11
C VAL A 222 -17.42 -11.21 -20.05
N LYS A 223 -17.98 -10.05 -20.42
CA LYS A 223 -18.74 -9.20 -19.50
C LYS A 223 -19.96 -9.92 -18.92
N ALA A 224 -20.75 -10.58 -19.76
CA ALA A 224 -21.93 -11.34 -19.32
C ALA A 224 -21.55 -12.48 -18.36
N ALA A 225 -20.49 -13.24 -18.69
CA ALA A 225 -20.02 -14.34 -17.84
C ALA A 225 -19.49 -13.84 -16.48
N SER A 226 -18.74 -12.73 -16.49
CA SER A 226 -18.24 -12.09 -15.28
C SER A 226 -19.37 -11.59 -14.37
N LEU A 227 -20.39 -10.95 -14.94
CA LEU A 227 -21.56 -10.48 -14.21
C LEU A 227 -22.33 -11.66 -13.59
N LYS A 228 -22.53 -12.75 -14.34
CA LYS A 228 -23.19 -13.98 -13.85
C LYS A 228 -22.38 -14.64 -12.73
N LYS A 229 -21.06 -14.71 -12.88
CA LYS A 229 -20.13 -15.30 -11.89
C LYS A 229 -19.92 -14.41 -10.68
N LYS A 230 -20.18 -13.10 -10.79
CA LYS A 230 -19.83 -12.05 -9.82
C LYS A 230 -18.33 -12.03 -9.50
N GLY A 231 -17.48 -12.20 -10.53
CA GLY A 231 -16.03 -12.26 -10.36
C GLY A 231 -15.28 -12.33 -11.68
N LEU A 232 -13.96 -12.33 -11.58
CA LEU A 232 -13.06 -12.41 -12.74
C LEU A 232 -13.13 -13.78 -13.40
N LEU A 233 -12.90 -13.83 -14.71
CA LEU A 233 -12.80 -15.07 -15.46
C LEU A 233 -11.37 -15.63 -15.42
N ASP A 234 -11.26 -16.92 -15.34
CA ASP A 234 -10.00 -17.63 -15.49
C ASP A 234 -9.68 -17.96 -16.97
N ASP A 235 -8.47 -18.47 -17.20
CA ASP A 235 -8.00 -18.82 -18.56
C ASP A 235 -8.84 -19.91 -19.23
N LYS A 236 -9.41 -20.85 -18.46
CA LYS A 236 -10.25 -21.93 -19.02
C LYS A 236 -11.58 -21.38 -19.50
N GLU A 237 -12.20 -20.51 -18.71
CA GLU A 237 -13.44 -19.84 -19.05
C GLU A 237 -13.25 -18.95 -20.29
N PHE A 238 -12.16 -18.17 -20.34
CA PHE A 238 -11.85 -17.35 -21.51
C PHE A 238 -11.67 -18.18 -22.77
N ARG A 239 -10.84 -19.24 -22.73
CA ARG A 239 -10.63 -20.13 -23.88
C ARG A 239 -11.93 -20.77 -24.38
N ARG A 240 -12.86 -21.12 -23.50
CA ARG A 240 -14.18 -21.64 -23.87
C ARG A 240 -15.00 -20.60 -24.64
N ILE A 241 -15.01 -19.34 -24.16
CA ILE A 241 -15.70 -18.23 -24.83
C ILE A 241 -15.10 -18.01 -26.24
N VAL A 242 -13.78 -17.93 -26.34
CA VAL A 242 -13.08 -17.74 -27.62
C VAL A 242 -13.41 -18.86 -28.61
N LYS A 243 -13.37 -20.13 -28.16
CA LYS A 243 -13.71 -21.28 -29.01
C LYS A 243 -15.13 -21.22 -29.56
N GLN A 244 -16.07 -20.66 -28.83
CA GLN A 244 -17.45 -20.48 -29.28
C GLN A 244 -17.59 -19.32 -30.28
N ALA A 245 -16.92 -18.18 -30.04
CA ALA A 245 -17.01 -16.99 -30.86
C ALA A 245 -16.23 -17.09 -32.20
N VAL A 246 -15.13 -17.85 -32.24
CA VAL A 246 -14.29 -17.97 -33.45
C VAL A 246 -14.77 -19.12 -34.37
N ARG A 247 -15.59 -20.04 -33.86
CA ARG A 247 -16.18 -21.13 -34.67
C ARG A 247 -17.52 -20.78 -35.30
N SER A 248 -18.16 -19.71 -34.85
CA SER A 248 -19.36 -19.11 -35.44
C SER A 248 -18.98 -18.10 -36.51
#